data_2c23a5d2c1a08e8111329c096beef959
#
_entry.id   2c23a5d2c1a08e8111329c096beef959
#
_cell.length_a   1.000
_cell.length_b   1.000
_cell.length_c   1.000
_cell.angle_alpha   90.00
_cell.angle_beta   90.00
_cell.angle_gamma   90.00
#
_symmetry.space_group_name_H-M   'P 1'
#
loop_
_entity.id
_entity.type
_entity.pdbx_description
1 polymer ?
#
loop_
_entity_poly.entity_id
_entity_poly.type
_entity_poly.pdbx_seq_one_letter_code
_entity_poly.pdbx_strand_id
1 'polypeptide(L)'
;MDDTLLDFQATEKKALQALFEEEEVTLTDEIEATYKQINSQLWREFEQGKTDKKTVTDTRFSLLFDQLNKTVDGKKMGERYRYHLSQGHDLLGNSKEIIERLKPDYDLYIVTNGVAKTQYQRLKDSNMTEFFNDIFVSEEVGYQKPMKEYFDYVFDRIPNFEHEKTMIIGDSLASDIQGGNLAKIQTLWLNPSKQPAHSEIQPTYEISRLDEIFTVLE
;
A
#
# COMPACT_ATOMS: atom_id res chain seq x y z
N MET A 1 0.23 -4.29 1.94
CA MET A 1 1.05 -3.99 3.14
C MET A 1 0.45 -2.83 3.89
N ASP A 2 0.45 -1.63 3.31
CA ASP A 2 -0.23 -0.45 3.83
C ASP A 2 -1.73 -0.72 3.89
N ASP A 3 -2.41 -0.23 4.92
CA ASP A 3 -3.84 -0.45 5.23
C ASP A 3 -4.32 -1.92 5.14
N THR A 4 -3.36 -2.86 5.17
CA THR A 4 -3.59 -4.31 5.24
C THR A 4 -2.90 -4.92 6.46
N LEU A 5 -1.63 -4.62 6.66
CA LEU A 5 -0.80 -5.10 7.79
C LEU A 5 -0.36 -3.94 8.70
N LEU A 6 -0.01 -2.80 8.11
CA LEU A 6 0.40 -1.59 8.80
C LEU A 6 -0.66 -0.51 8.62
N ASP A 7 -0.95 0.22 9.68
CA ASP A 7 -1.88 1.37 9.68
C ASP A 7 -1.22 2.55 8.96
N PHE A 8 -1.47 2.62 7.65
CA PHE A 8 -0.92 3.71 6.84
C PHE A 8 -1.59 5.04 7.17
N GLN A 9 -2.89 5.04 7.47
CA GLN A 9 -3.63 6.27 7.77
C GLN A 9 -3.06 6.97 9.02
N ALA A 10 -2.79 6.21 10.08
CA ALA A 10 -2.17 6.75 11.29
C ALA A 10 -0.75 7.25 11.01
N THR A 11 0.04 6.49 10.24
CA THR A 11 1.40 6.86 9.85
C THR A 11 1.43 8.11 8.98
N GLU A 12 0.56 8.18 7.95
CA GLU A 12 0.43 9.33 7.05
C GLU A 12 0.11 10.61 7.82
N LYS A 13 -0.86 10.54 8.74
CA LYS A 13 -1.25 11.69 9.56
C LYS A 13 -0.07 12.22 10.39
N LYS A 14 0.67 11.33 11.07
CA LYS A 14 1.86 11.70 11.85
C LYS A 14 2.95 12.33 10.96
N ALA A 15 3.18 11.74 9.77
CA ALA A 15 4.18 12.23 8.84
C ALA A 15 3.82 13.60 8.25
N LEU A 16 2.54 13.84 7.95
CA LEU A 16 2.07 15.16 7.52
C LEU A 16 2.22 16.20 8.62
N GLN A 17 1.82 15.88 9.85
CA GLN A 17 1.98 16.78 10.99
C GLN A 17 3.45 17.21 11.16
N ALA A 18 4.37 16.24 11.19
CA ALA A 18 5.80 16.53 11.32
C ALA A 18 6.34 17.39 10.18
N LEU A 19 5.97 17.07 8.92
CA LEU A 19 6.38 17.87 7.77
C LEU A 19 5.86 19.31 7.84
N PHE A 20 4.59 19.49 8.20
CA PHE A 20 3.96 20.82 8.27
C PHE A 20 4.49 21.66 9.43
N GLU A 21 4.85 21.04 10.56
CA GLU A 21 5.56 21.70 11.67
C GLU A 21 6.93 22.20 11.21
N GLU A 22 7.70 21.40 10.46
CA GLU A 22 8.99 21.83 9.90
C GLU A 22 8.88 22.99 8.90
N GLU A 23 7.76 23.09 8.17
CA GLU A 23 7.48 24.18 7.24
C GLU A 23 6.83 25.41 7.89
N GLU A 24 6.63 25.38 9.21
CA GLU A 24 5.93 26.44 9.98
C GLU A 24 4.54 26.76 9.38
N VAL A 25 3.84 25.73 8.90
CA VAL A 25 2.48 25.82 8.34
C VAL A 25 1.53 24.99 9.19
N THR A 26 0.40 25.56 9.56
CA THR A 26 -0.63 24.83 10.29
C THR A 26 -1.31 23.82 9.38
N LEU A 27 -1.24 22.54 9.73
CA LEU A 27 -2.00 21.49 9.05
C LEU A 27 -3.45 21.53 9.55
N THR A 28 -4.36 22.06 8.74
CA THR A 28 -5.80 22.05 9.02
C THR A 28 -6.45 20.80 8.42
N ASP A 29 -7.64 20.44 8.92
CA ASP A 29 -8.41 19.30 8.35
C ASP A 29 -8.68 19.47 6.84
N GLU A 30 -8.89 20.72 6.39
CA GLU A 30 -9.09 21.04 4.97
C GLU A 30 -7.82 20.78 4.14
N ILE A 31 -6.65 21.17 4.65
CA ILE A 31 -5.37 20.92 3.99
C ILE A 31 -5.07 19.41 3.95
N GLU A 32 -5.32 18.68 5.04
CA GLU A 32 -5.16 17.23 5.10
C GLU A 32 -6.09 16.53 4.08
N ALA A 33 -7.36 16.94 4.02
CA ALA A 33 -8.31 16.41 3.06
C ALA A 33 -7.89 16.68 1.59
N THR A 34 -7.41 17.88 1.31
CA THR A 34 -6.90 18.27 0.00
C THR A 34 -5.67 17.46 -0.38
N TYR A 35 -4.73 17.28 0.54
CA TYR A 35 -3.57 16.41 0.34
C TYR A 35 -3.99 14.98 0.00
N LYS A 36 -4.90 14.39 0.77
CA LYS A 36 -5.39 13.03 0.55
C LYS A 36 -6.04 12.87 -0.83
N GLN A 37 -6.78 13.88 -1.27
CA GLN A 37 -7.39 13.88 -2.61
C GLN A 37 -6.32 13.89 -3.71
N ILE A 38 -5.34 14.79 -3.63
CA ILE A 38 -4.22 14.89 -4.59
C ILE A 38 -3.42 13.59 -4.59
N ASN A 39 -3.03 13.10 -3.41
CA ASN A 39 -2.23 11.89 -3.27
C ASN A 39 -2.96 10.66 -3.84
N SER A 40 -4.23 10.47 -3.52
CA SER A 40 -5.04 9.36 -4.04
C SER A 40 -5.24 9.43 -5.55
N GLN A 41 -5.36 10.63 -6.13
CA GLN A 41 -5.46 10.80 -7.58
C GLN A 41 -4.15 10.40 -8.27
N LEU A 42 -3.00 10.89 -7.78
CA LEU A 42 -1.70 10.59 -8.35
C LEU A 42 -1.36 9.09 -8.28
N TRP A 43 -1.67 8.43 -7.16
CA TRP A 43 -1.49 6.99 -7.02
C TRP A 43 -2.39 6.21 -7.99
N ARG A 44 -3.64 6.62 -8.18
CA ARG A 44 -4.54 6.04 -9.18
C ARG A 44 -4.00 6.18 -10.61
N GLU A 45 -3.47 7.34 -10.95
CA GLU A 45 -2.85 7.58 -12.27
C GLU A 45 -1.62 6.69 -12.47
N PHE A 46 -0.82 6.48 -11.43
CA PHE A 46 0.31 5.56 -11.45
C PHE A 46 -0.15 4.10 -11.67
N GLU A 47 -1.14 3.63 -10.93
CA GLU A 47 -1.70 2.26 -11.06
C GLU A 47 -2.30 2.03 -12.46
N GLN A 48 -2.83 3.08 -13.09
CA GLN A 48 -3.33 3.06 -14.47
C GLN A 48 -2.22 3.21 -15.54
N GLY A 49 -0.95 3.33 -15.12
CA GLY A 49 0.17 3.54 -16.04
C GLY A 49 0.20 4.92 -16.73
N LYS A 50 -0.58 5.90 -16.23
CA LYS A 50 -0.65 7.26 -16.78
C LYS A 50 0.50 8.16 -16.32
N THR A 51 1.13 7.80 -15.23
CA THR A 51 2.27 8.53 -14.66
C THR A 51 3.26 7.55 -14.03
N ASP A 52 4.44 8.02 -13.67
CA ASP A 52 5.45 7.24 -12.96
C ASP A 52 5.46 7.57 -11.45
N LYS A 53 6.04 6.68 -10.65
CA LYS A 53 6.14 6.82 -9.20
C LYS A 53 6.92 8.08 -8.79
N LYS A 54 7.92 8.46 -9.56
CA LYS A 54 8.71 9.67 -9.31
C LYS A 54 7.83 10.90 -9.40
N THR A 55 6.98 11.00 -10.42
CA THR A 55 5.99 12.07 -10.54
C THR A 55 5.08 12.12 -9.33
N VAL A 56 4.51 10.99 -8.89
CA VAL A 56 3.67 10.94 -7.67
C VAL A 56 4.41 11.52 -6.47
N THR A 57 5.63 11.05 -6.22
CA THR A 57 6.37 11.42 -5.01
C THR A 57 6.92 12.83 -5.02
N ASP A 58 7.24 13.38 -6.19
CA ASP A 58 7.92 14.66 -6.33
C ASP A 58 6.92 15.83 -6.52
N THR A 59 5.67 15.56 -6.95
CA THR A 59 4.74 16.65 -7.31
C THR A 59 3.59 16.87 -6.34
N ARG A 60 3.19 15.88 -5.53
CA ARG A 60 2.01 15.99 -4.66
C ARG A 60 2.04 17.21 -3.74
N PHE A 61 3.21 17.57 -3.21
CA PHE A 61 3.34 18.75 -2.34
C PHE A 61 3.38 20.04 -3.12
N SER A 62 3.99 20.10 -4.30
CA SER A 62 3.89 21.29 -5.17
C SER A 62 2.43 21.57 -5.47
N LEU A 63 1.66 20.57 -5.90
CA LEU A 63 0.24 20.70 -6.21
C LEU A 63 -0.60 21.15 -5.01
N LEU A 64 -0.29 20.63 -3.81
CA LEU A 64 -0.95 21.05 -2.57
C LEU A 64 -0.64 22.51 -2.25
N PHE A 65 0.65 22.89 -2.26
CA PHE A 65 1.07 24.23 -1.86
C PHE A 65 0.70 25.30 -2.90
N ASP A 66 0.59 24.93 -4.19
CA ASP A 66 0.04 25.81 -5.23
C ASP A 66 -1.41 26.24 -4.90
N GLN A 67 -2.23 25.33 -4.33
CA GLN A 67 -3.59 25.68 -3.88
C GLN A 67 -3.58 26.62 -2.65
N LEU A 68 -2.48 26.62 -1.88
CA LEU A 68 -2.28 27.54 -0.76
C LEU A 68 -1.58 28.87 -1.20
N ASN A 69 -1.42 29.09 -2.49
CA ASN A 69 -0.68 30.23 -3.06
C ASN A 69 0.78 30.34 -2.56
N LYS A 70 1.40 29.18 -2.33
CA LYS A 70 2.81 29.06 -1.92
C LYS A 70 3.57 28.20 -2.91
N THR A 71 4.80 28.60 -3.24
CA THR A 71 5.70 27.80 -4.09
C THR A 71 6.68 27.03 -3.21
N VAL A 72 6.79 25.73 -3.40
CA VAL A 72 7.70 24.85 -2.66
C VAL A 72 8.46 23.93 -3.61
N ASP A 73 9.60 23.40 -3.16
CA ASP A 73 10.30 22.30 -3.82
C ASP A 73 9.59 20.97 -3.46
N GLY A 74 8.67 20.55 -4.33
CA GLY A 74 7.84 19.35 -4.11
C GLY A 74 8.67 18.09 -3.93
N LYS A 75 9.79 17.95 -4.66
CA LYS A 75 10.70 16.83 -4.51
C LYS A 75 11.31 16.78 -3.11
N LYS A 76 11.83 17.92 -2.64
CA LYS A 76 12.46 18.03 -1.31
C LYS A 76 11.46 17.77 -0.20
N MET A 77 10.25 18.32 -0.32
CA MET A 77 9.16 18.02 0.61
C MET A 77 8.76 16.54 0.57
N GLY A 78 8.67 15.96 -0.61
CA GLY A 78 8.40 14.53 -0.79
C GLY A 78 9.46 13.63 -0.14
N GLU A 79 10.73 14.00 -0.20
CA GLU A 79 11.83 13.28 0.48
C GLU A 79 11.69 13.35 2.00
N ARG A 80 11.41 14.52 2.56
CA ARG A 80 11.20 14.72 4.02
C ARG A 80 9.96 13.98 4.51
N TYR A 81 8.86 14.08 3.78
CA TYR A 81 7.65 13.32 4.09
C TYR A 81 7.90 11.80 4.11
N ARG A 82 8.62 11.25 3.12
CA ARG A 82 8.98 9.83 3.12
C ARG A 82 9.90 9.45 4.28
N TYR A 83 10.76 10.36 4.72
CA TYR A 83 11.54 10.14 5.95
C TYR A 83 10.61 9.99 7.14
N HIS A 84 9.65 10.89 7.35
CA HIS A 84 8.67 10.78 8.45
C HIS A 84 7.79 9.52 8.31
N LEU A 85 7.32 9.20 7.11
CA LEU A 85 6.60 7.96 6.84
C LEU A 85 7.40 6.72 7.25
N SER A 86 8.70 6.71 6.98
CA SER A 86 9.55 5.56 7.29
C SER A 86 9.71 5.29 8.79
N GLN A 87 9.42 6.27 9.64
CA GLN A 87 9.45 6.12 11.10
C GLN A 87 8.16 5.48 11.66
N GLY A 88 7.08 5.48 10.89
CA GLY A 88 5.79 4.92 11.31
C GLY A 88 5.67 3.45 10.97
N HIS A 89 5.45 2.64 11.99
CA HIS A 89 5.34 1.17 11.87
C HIS A 89 4.19 0.62 12.72
N ASP A 90 3.17 1.45 12.96
CA ASP A 90 1.97 1.05 13.66
C ASP A 90 1.31 -0.14 12.93
N LEU A 91 0.94 -1.17 13.68
CA LEU A 91 0.26 -2.34 13.13
C LEU A 91 -1.23 -2.05 12.91
N LEU A 92 -1.80 -2.60 11.85
CA LEU A 92 -3.24 -2.56 11.63
C LEU A 92 -3.92 -3.65 12.49
N GLY A 93 -4.53 -3.22 13.60
CA GLY A 93 -5.17 -4.15 14.54
C GLY A 93 -4.21 -5.23 15.04
N ASN A 94 -4.61 -6.48 14.93
CA ASN A 94 -3.83 -7.66 15.33
C ASN A 94 -3.11 -8.35 14.16
N SER A 95 -2.71 -7.60 13.15
CA SER A 95 -2.11 -8.13 11.91
C SER A 95 -0.90 -9.04 12.17
N LYS A 96 -0.04 -8.71 13.15
CA LYS A 96 1.13 -9.53 13.48
C LYS A 96 0.72 -10.91 14.02
N GLU A 97 -0.22 -10.97 14.94
CA GLU A 97 -0.72 -12.23 15.51
C GLU A 97 -1.36 -13.11 14.42
N ILE A 98 -2.05 -12.49 13.46
CA ILE A 98 -2.64 -13.20 12.32
C ILE A 98 -1.54 -13.81 11.46
N ILE A 99 -0.50 -13.04 11.11
CA ILE A 99 0.64 -13.50 10.32
C ILE A 99 1.41 -14.62 11.05
N GLU A 100 1.63 -14.50 12.36
CA GLU A 100 2.24 -15.55 13.19
C GLU A 100 1.44 -16.86 13.15
N ARG A 101 0.11 -16.79 13.12
CA ARG A 101 -0.76 -17.96 13.01
C ARG A 101 -0.78 -18.57 11.61
N LEU A 102 -0.62 -17.77 10.56
CA LEU A 102 -0.62 -18.25 9.17
C LEU A 102 0.72 -18.88 8.76
N LYS A 103 1.82 -18.36 9.29
CA LYS A 103 3.18 -18.75 8.87
C LYS A 103 3.50 -20.26 8.94
N PRO A 104 2.97 -21.06 9.90
CA PRO A 104 3.24 -22.50 9.93
C PRO A 104 2.64 -23.29 8.76
N ASP A 105 1.54 -22.81 8.18
CA ASP A 105 0.74 -23.53 7.19
C ASP A 105 0.82 -22.91 5.79
N TYR A 106 1.31 -21.66 5.68
CA TYR A 106 1.32 -20.89 4.43
C TYR A 106 2.68 -20.25 4.16
N ASP A 107 3.08 -20.23 2.90
CA ASP A 107 4.18 -19.41 2.41
C ASP A 107 3.69 -17.97 2.21
N LEU A 108 4.28 -17.03 2.95
CA LEU A 108 3.86 -15.64 2.97
C LEU A 108 4.82 -14.75 2.20
N TYR A 109 4.26 -13.89 1.36
CA TYR A 109 5.00 -12.94 0.54
C TYR A 109 4.38 -11.55 0.63
N ILE A 110 5.20 -10.50 0.58
CA ILE A 110 4.70 -9.13 0.46
C ILE A 110 4.79 -8.67 -0.99
N VAL A 111 3.69 -8.08 -1.48
CA VAL A 111 3.60 -7.41 -2.77
C VAL A 111 3.16 -5.96 -2.55
N THR A 112 3.96 -4.97 -3.00
CA THR A 112 3.69 -3.56 -2.70
C THR A 112 4.06 -2.61 -3.83
N ASN A 113 3.22 -1.58 -4.03
CA ASN A 113 3.49 -0.45 -4.91
C ASN A 113 4.22 0.71 -4.19
N GLY A 114 4.47 0.59 -2.89
CA GLY A 114 5.12 1.63 -2.10
C GLY A 114 6.57 1.91 -2.52
N VAL A 115 7.19 2.90 -1.87
CA VAL A 115 8.60 3.24 -2.09
C VAL A 115 9.49 2.27 -1.34
N ALA A 116 10.41 1.60 -2.02
CA ALA A 116 11.20 0.48 -1.49
C ALA A 116 11.85 0.79 -0.13
N LYS A 117 12.63 1.87 -0.05
CA LYS A 117 13.29 2.28 1.20
C LYS A 117 12.33 2.44 2.37
N THR A 118 11.16 3.05 2.12
CA THR A 118 10.12 3.27 3.14
C THR A 118 9.50 1.94 3.58
N GLN A 119 9.16 1.07 2.63
CA GLN A 119 8.52 -0.22 2.92
C GLN A 119 9.43 -1.15 3.72
N TYR A 120 10.68 -1.30 3.31
CA TYR A 120 11.65 -2.13 4.03
C TYR A 120 11.89 -1.62 5.46
N GLN A 121 12.03 -0.29 5.64
CA GLN A 121 12.22 0.27 6.97
C GLN A 121 11.02 -0.01 7.89
N ARG A 122 9.81 0.25 7.41
CA ARG A 122 8.58 0.03 8.19
C ARG A 122 8.36 -1.44 8.55
N LEU A 123 8.62 -2.37 7.62
CA LEU A 123 8.55 -3.81 7.90
C LEU A 123 9.59 -4.25 8.93
N LYS A 124 10.81 -3.73 8.84
CA LYS A 124 11.87 -4.01 9.80
C LYS A 124 11.50 -3.52 11.19
N ASP A 125 11.05 -2.26 11.30
CA ASP A 125 10.75 -1.63 12.59
C ASP A 125 9.49 -2.20 13.25
N SER A 126 8.55 -2.76 12.44
CA SER A 126 7.39 -3.51 12.95
C SER A 126 7.74 -4.94 13.40
N ASN A 127 8.98 -5.39 13.22
CA ASN A 127 9.41 -6.77 13.47
C ASN A 127 8.53 -7.81 12.72
N MET A 128 8.19 -7.51 11.47
CA MET A 128 7.40 -8.42 10.64
C MET A 128 8.17 -9.05 9.49
N THR A 129 9.37 -8.58 9.18
CA THR A 129 10.16 -9.05 8.02
C THR A 129 10.39 -10.57 8.04
N GLU A 130 10.64 -11.15 9.21
CA GLU A 130 10.97 -12.58 9.39
C GLU A 130 9.82 -13.55 9.05
N PHE A 131 8.59 -13.05 8.98
CA PHE A 131 7.43 -13.88 8.65
C PHE A 131 7.26 -14.12 7.15
N PHE A 132 7.92 -13.33 6.31
CA PHE A 132 7.75 -13.38 4.86
C PHE A 132 8.94 -14.06 4.18
N ASN A 133 8.63 -14.90 3.21
CA ASN A 133 9.65 -15.61 2.43
C ASN A 133 10.37 -14.65 1.47
N ASP A 134 9.64 -13.65 0.93
CA ASP A 134 10.20 -12.57 0.12
C ASP A 134 9.30 -11.33 0.11
N ILE A 135 9.84 -10.21 -0.37
CA ILE A 135 9.18 -8.90 -0.45
C ILE A 135 9.37 -8.34 -1.85
N PHE A 136 8.31 -8.23 -2.60
CA PHE A 136 8.32 -7.73 -3.97
C PHE A 136 7.85 -6.27 -4.01
N VAL A 137 8.78 -5.37 -4.24
CA VAL A 137 8.50 -3.93 -4.35
C VAL A 137 8.49 -3.53 -5.83
N SER A 138 7.47 -2.84 -6.27
CA SER A 138 7.29 -2.47 -7.68
C SER A 138 8.48 -1.69 -8.28
N GLU A 139 9.22 -0.91 -7.49
CA GLU A 139 10.44 -0.22 -7.92
C GLU A 139 11.56 -1.19 -8.34
N GLU A 140 11.68 -2.32 -7.67
CA GLU A 140 12.71 -3.33 -7.93
C GLU A 140 12.27 -4.31 -9.01
N VAL A 141 10.96 -4.56 -9.09
CA VAL A 141 10.35 -5.40 -10.12
C VAL A 141 10.35 -4.71 -11.49
N GLY A 142 10.24 -3.38 -11.53
CA GLY A 142 10.12 -2.59 -12.75
C GLY A 142 8.69 -2.48 -13.29
N TYR A 143 7.74 -3.13 -12.66
CA TYR A 143 6.30 -3.09 -12.93
C TYR A 143 5.54 -2.89 -11.62
N GLN A 144 4.29 -2.44 -11.69
CA GLN A 144 3.43 -2.25 -10.51
C GLN A 144 2.11 -3.03 -10.62
N LYS A 145 1.49 -3.30 -9.49
CA LYS A 145 0.10 -3.77 -9.46
C LYS A 145 -0.82 -2.69 -10.05
N PRO A 146 -1.80 -3.00 -10.90
CA PRO A 146 -2.32 -4.33 -11.25
C PRO A 146 -1.70 -4.95 -12.52
N MET A 147 -0.56 -4.47 -13.01
CA MET A 147 0.05 -4.96 -14.26
C MET A 147 0.36 -6.46 -14.18
N LYS A 148 0.03 -7.19 -15.26
CA LYS A 148 0.29 -8.64 -15.35
C LYS A 148 1.77 -8.96 -15.18
N GLU A 149 2.65 -8.16 -15.76
CA GLU A 149 4.11 -8.32 -15.72
C GLU A 149 4.66 -8.30 -14.29
N TYR A 150 4.03 -7.54 -13.38
CA TYR A 150 4.36 -7.56 -11.98
C TYR A 150 4.09 -8.93 -11.34
N PHE A 151 2.92 -9.49 -11.61
CA PHE A 151 2.53 -10.81 -11.07
C PHE A 151 3.33 -11.94 -11.71
N ASP A 152 3.59 -11.90 -13.01
CA ASP A 152 4.45 -12.87 -13.70
C ASP A 152 5.84 -12.90 -13.03
N TYR A 153 6.43 -11.72 -12.76
CA TYR A 153 7.71 -11.62 -12.06
C TYR A 153 7.68 -12.25 -10.65
N VAL A 154 6.61 -12.01 -9.91
CA VAL A 154 6.41 -12.57 -8.55
C VAL A 154 6.28 -14.09 -8.63
N PHE A 155 5.42 -14.61 -9.51
CA PHE A 155 5.15 -16.03 -9.64
C PHE A 155 6.37 -16.85 -10.06
N ASP A 156 7.20 -16.31 -10.95
CA ASP A 156 8.46 -16.93 -11.37
C ASP A 156 9.46 -17.12 -10.21
N ARG A 157 9.26 -16.42 -9.09
CA ARG A 157 10.15 -16.45 -7.90
C ARG A 157 9.57 -17.18 -6.70
N ILE A 158 8.32 -17.59 -6.79
CA ILE A 158 7.67 -18.42 -5.77
C ILE A 158 7.93 -19.90 -6.11
N PRO A 159 8.65 -20.64 -5.26
CA PRO A 159 8.88 -22.06 -5.47
C PRO A 159 7.57 -22.85 -5.55
N ASN A 160 7.45 -23.74 -6.55
CA ASN A 160 6.27 -24.58 -6.75
C ASN A 160 4.95 -23.78 -6.82
N PHE A 161 4.96 -22.62 -7.46
CA PHE A 161 3.79 -21.75 -7.59
C PHE A 161 2.61 -22.48 -8.24
N GLU A 162 1.43 -22.38 -7.64
CA GLU A 162 0.17 -22.88 -8.17
C GLU A 162 -0.91 -21.81 -8.04
N HIS A 163 -1.57 -21.43 -9.15
CA HIS A 163 -2.61 -20.39 -9.17
C HIS A 163 -3.76 -20.69 -8.20
N GLU A 164 -4.23 -21.95 -8.18
CA GLU A 164 -5.37 -22.39 -7.39
C GLU A 164 -5.10 -22.40 -5.88
N LYS A 165 -3.82 -22.39 -5.49
CA LYS A 165 -3.36 -22.37 -4.09
C LYS A 165 -2.84 -21.01 -3.66
N THR A 166 -3.00 -19.99 -4.50
CA THR A 166 -2.48 -18.66 -4.24
C THR A 166 -3.61 -17.66 -4.08
N MET A 167 -3.50 -16.81 -3.06
CA MET A 167 -4.43 -15.72 -2.78
C MET A 167 -3.67 -14.42 -2.55
N ILE A 168 -4.15 -13.33 -3.14
CA ILE A 168 -3.71 -11.98 -2.76
C ILE A 168 -4.72 -11.38 -1.78
N ILE A 169 -4.19 -10.73 -0.75
CA ILE A 169 -4.95 -10.04 0.29
C ILE A 169 -4.54 -8.59 0.28
N GLY A 170 -5.50 -7.70 0.13
CA GLY A 170 -5.23 -6.25 0.11
C GLY A 170 -6.48 -5.41 0.26
N ASP A 171 -6.26 -4.12 0.47
CA ASP A 171 -7.30 -3.10 0.65
C ASP A 171 -7.69 -2.39 -0.66
N SER A 172 -6.81 -2.41 -1.67
CA SER A 172 -7.02 -1.70 -2.93
C SER A 172 -7.75 -2.55 -3.97
N LEU A 173 -8.99 -2.16 -4.31
CA LEU A 173 -9.72 -2.76 -5.45
C LEU A 173 -8.93 -2.62 -6.77
N ALA A 174 -8.33 -1.45 -7.01
CA ALA A 174 -7.69 -1.13 -8.29
C ALA A 174 -6.33 -1.81 -8.47
N SER A 175 -5.57 -2.05 -7.40
CA SER A 175 -4.25 -2.65 -7.51
C SER A 175 -4.22 -4.12 -7.07
N ASP A 176 -4.77 -4.44 -5.89
CA ASP A 176 -4.68 -5.80 -5.34
C ASP A 176 -5.72 -6.72 -5.99
N ILE A 177 -6.99 -6.31 -5.94
CA ILE A 177 -8.08 -7.17 -6.39
C ILE A 177 -8.11 -7.28 -7.91
N GLN A 178 -8.04 -6.16 -8.61
CA GLN A 178 -7.95 -6.17 -10.07
C GLN A 178 -6.70 -6.94 -10.54
N GLY A 179 -5.56 -6.71 -9.89
CA GLY A 179 -4.32 -7.39 -10.20
C GLY A 179 -4.40 -8.90 -10.01
N GLY A 180 -4.92 -9.35 -8.87
CA GLY A 180 -5.14 -10.78 -8.60
C GLY A 180 -6.11 -11.43 -9.58
N ASN A 181 -7.21 -10.73 -9.94
CA ASN A 181 -8.15 -11.20 -10.94
C ASN A 181 -7.49 -11.35 -12.33
N LEU A 182 -6.70 -10.36 -12.76
CA LEU A 182 -5.95 -10.43 -14.02
C LEU A 182 -4.89 -11.53 -14.01
N ALA A 183 -4.28 -11.75 -12.86
CA ALA A 183 -3.29 -12.81 -12.64
C ALA A 183 -3.92 -14.19 -12.40
N LYS A 184 -5.25 -14.29 -12.34
CA LYS A 184 -6.04 -15.54 -12.14
C LYS A 184 -5.70 -16.28 -10.83
N ILE A 185 -5.49 -15.53 -9.76
CA ILE A 185 -5.37 -16.06 -8.40
C ILE A 185 -6.58 -15.62 -7.57
N GLN A 186 -6.81 -16.26 -6.43
CA GLN A 186 -7.87 -15.85 -5.52
C GLN A 186 -7.57 -14.46 -4.93
N THR A 187 -8.62 -13.71 -4.65
CA THR A 187 -8.52 -12.34 -4.13
C THR A 187 -9.37 -12.20 -2.87
N LEU A 188 -8.78 -11.64 -1.83
CA LEU A 188 -9.45 -11.31 -0.57
C LEU A 188 -9.36 -9.80 -0.35
N TRP A 189 -10.50 -9.12 -0.45
CA TRP A 189 -10.57 -7.68 -0.26
C TRP A 189 -10.81 -7.33 1.20
N LEU A 190 -9.86 -6.64 1.81
CA LEU A 190 -10.02 -6.04 3.14
C LEU A 190 -10.74 -4.69 3.00
N ASN A 191 -12.02 -4.66 3.33
CA ASN A 191 -12.92 -3.52 3.15
C ASN A 191 -13.62 -3.11 4.46
N PRO A 192 -12.89 -2.52 5.42
CA PRO A 192 -13.45 -2.13 6.72
C PRO A 192 -14.56 -1.08 6.60
N SER A 193 -14.52 -0.23 5.59
CA SER A 193 -15.52 0.82 5.33
C SER A 193 -16.73 0.35 4.53
N LYS A 194 -16.79 -0.92 4.13
CA LYS A 194 -17.89 -1.50 3.33
C LYS A 194 -18.22 -0.70 2.07
N GLN A 195 -17.18 -0.25 1.38
CA GLN A 195 -17.35 0.43 0.10
C GLN A 195 -17.92 -0.54 -0.94
N PRO A 196 -18.81 -0.06 -1.82
CA PRO A 196 -19.33 -0.92 -2.89
C PRO A 196 -18.20 -1.31 -3.85
N ALA A 197 -18.11 -2.59 -4.17
CA ALA A 197 -17.22 -3.03 -5.25
C ALA A 197 -17.69 -2.43 -6.58
N HIS A 198 -16.73 -2.08 -7.44
CA HIS A 198 -17.08 -1.69 -8.82
C HIS A 198 -17.65 -2.91 -9.57
N SER A 199 -18.64 -2.68 -10.45
CA SER A 199 -19.27 -3.76 -11.21
C SER A 199 -18.28 -4.64 -12.01
N GLU A 200 -17.14 -4.08 -12.39
CA GLU A 200 -16.12 -4.75 -13.20
C GLU A 200 -15.00 -5.42 -12.37
N ILE A 201 -14.86 -5.08 -11.08
CA ILE A 201 -13.81 -5.62 -10.21
C ILE A 201 -14.49 -6.28 -9.01
N GLN A 202 -14.63 -7.60 -9.08
CA GLN A 202 -15.23 -8.40 -8.02
C GLN A 202 -14.16 -9.20 -7.30
N PRO A 203 -14.04 -9.10 -5.96
CA PRO A 203 -13.17 -9.95 -5.19
C PRO A 203 -13.72 -11.39 -5.13
N THR A 204 -12.86 -12.39 -4.93
CA THR A 204 -13.30 -13.75 -4.61
C THR A 204 -13.94 -13.79 -3.24
N TYR A 205 -13.33 -13.09 -2.28
CA TYR A 205 -13.82 -12.93 -0.91
C TYR A 205 -13.69 -11.48 -0.46
N GLU A 206 -14.57 -11.07 0.47
CA GLU A 206 -14.53 -9.76 1.12
C GLU A 206 -14.61 -9.94 2.63
N ILE A 207 -13.77 -9.20 3.35
CA ILE A 207 -13.76 -9.16 4.82
C ILE A 207 -13.70 -7.70 5.30
N SER A 208 -14.23 -7.45 6.48
CA SER A 208 -14.17 -6.12 7.12
C SER A 208 -13.00 -6.00 8.11
N ARG A 209 -12.49 -7.11 8.60
CA ARG A 209 -11.34 -7.17 9.50
C ARG A 209 -10.43 -8.33 9.08
N LEU A 210 -9.12 -8.14 9.25
CA LEU A 210 -8.13 -9.10 8.79
C LEU A 210 -8.25 -10.47 9.48
N ASP A 211 -8.71 -10.54 10.74
CA ASP A 211 -8.90 -11.80 11.46
C ASP A 211 -10.01 -12.69 10.88
N GLU A 212 -10.91 -12.13 10.06
CA GLU A 212 -11.93 -12.91 9.33
C GLU A 212 -11.34 -13.81 8.24
N ILE A 213 -10.04 -13.65 7.91
CA ILE A 213 -9.33 -14.53 6.97
C ILE A 213 -9.45 -16.01 7.34
N PHE A 214 -9.47 -16.33 8.63
CA PHE A 214 -9.56 -17.72 9.09
C PHE A 214 -10.89 -18.38 8.72
N THR A 215 -11.97 -17.61 8.52
CA THR A 215 -13.25 -18.14 8.04
C THR A 215 -13.27 -18.39 6.52
N VAL A 216 -12.30 -17.83 5.80
CA VAL A 216 -12.15 -18.01 4.34
C VAL A 216 -11.22 -19.18 4.05
N LEU A 217 -10.27 -19.46 4.93
CA LEU A 217 -9.25 -20.50 4.76
C LEU A 217 -9.69 -21.88 5.33
N GLU A 218 -10.82 -21.95 6.06
CA GLU A 218 -11.45 -23.19 6.51
C GLU A 218 -12.15 -23.92 5.34
#